data_b7b35458829683a0fc147dd863f1df17
#
_entry.id   b7b35458829683a0fc147dd863f1df17
#
_cell.length_a   1.000
_cell.length_b   1.000
_cell.length_c   1.000
_cell.angle_alpha   90.00
_cell.angle_beta   90.00
_cell.angle_gamma   90.00
#
_symmetry.space_group_name_H-M   'P 1'
#
loop_
_entity.id
_entity.type
_entity.pdbx_description
1 polymer ?
#
loop_
_entity_poly.entity_id
_entity_poly.type
_entity_poly.pdbx_seq_one_letter_code
_entity_poly.pdbx_strand_id
1 'polypeptide(L)'
;ATVMPSTSIGVGEYVIDGTSGYETIWAQPKPGSDALHLVRYEKQRGVACLTVQNEGAEAAISLPIFNYGNYYAADENGQPFSITSGENERIVLTIPAGYAGTIRVWYHAPDYWRSFEAISAASLLGLIGYAVLARRKRRAAATV
;
A
#
# COMPACT_ATOMS: atom_id res chain seq x y z
N ALA A 1 -24.60 -7.62 21.54
CA ALA A 1 -24.10 -8.17 20.27
C ALA A 1 -24.08 -7.06 19.23
N THR A 2 -22.92 -6.50 18.96
CA THR A 2 -22.77 -5.49 17.91
C THR A 2 -22.69 -6.21 16.59
N VAL A 3 -23.73 -6.13 15.78
CA VAL A 3 -23.75 -6.65 14.41
C VAL A 3 -22.83 -5.76 13.58
N MET A 4 -21.68 -6.28 13.18
CA MET A 4 -20.83 -5.62 12.20
C MET A 4 -21.53 -5.62 10.85
N PRO A 5 -21.59 -4.50 10.14
CA PRO A 5 -22.11 -4.48 8.77
C PRO A 5 -21.23 -5.34 7.86
N SER A 6 -21.82 -6.27 7.16
CA SER A 6 -21.18 -7.32 6.36
C SER A 6 -20.58 -6.85 5.02
N THR A 7 -20.23 -5.56 4.88
CA THR A 7 -19.84 -4.98 3.57
C THR A 7 -18.37 -4.67 3.42
N SER A 8 -17.49 -5.14 4.30
CA SER A 8 -16.07 -4.82 4.22
C SER A 8 -15.15 -6.04 4.06
N ILE A 9 -15.56 -7.00 3.25
CA ILE A 9 -14.64 -8.05 2.82
C ILE A 9 -13.54 -7.39 1.97
N GLY A 10 -12.35 -7.25 2.54
CA GLY A 10 -11.18 -6.72 1.85
C GLY A 10 -10.62 -5.39 2.34
N VAL A 11 -11.16 -4.80 3.39
CA VAL A 11 -10.68 -3.50 3.93
C VAL A 11 -9.64 -3.65 5.06
N GLY A 12 -9.62 -4.79 5.75
CA GLY A 12 -8.67 -5.08 6.82
C GLY A 12 -7.63 -6.12 6.42
N GLU A 13 -6.46 -6.03 7.01
CA GLU A 13 -5.43 -7.06 6.90
C GLU A 13 -5.55 -8.04 8.07
N TYR A 14 -5.21 -9.30 7.81
CA TYR A 14 -5.27 -10.37 8.80
C TYR A 14 -3.94 -10.52 9.52
N VAL A 15 -3.99 -10.75 10.82
CA VAL A 15 -2.84 -11.16 11.62
C VAL A 15 -3.07 -12.59 12.08
N ILE A 16 -2.06 -13.43 11.96
CA ILE A 16 -2.10 -14.78 12.49
C ILE A 16 -1.77 -14.70 13.98
N ASP A 17 -2.76 -14.94 14.80
CA ASP A 17 -2.55 -15.20 16.22
C ASP A 17 -2.28 -16.70 16.41
N GLY A 18 -1.17 -17.05 17.05
CA GLY A 18 -0.77 -18.44 17.28
C GLY A 18 -1.74 -19.28 18.13
N THR A 19 -2.78 -18.66 18.69
CA THR A 19 -3.76 -19.32 19.56
C THR A 19 -5.14 -19.52 18.93
N SER A 20 -5.56 -18.66 18.03
CA SER A 20 -6.94 -18.62 17.49
C SER A 20 -7.05 -18.62 15.97
N GLY A 21 -5.95 -18.66 15.25
CA GLY A 21 -5.96 -18.63 13.78
C GLY A 21 -5.98 -17.22 13.19
N TYR A 22 -6.78 -17.00 12.17
CA TYR A 22 -6.86 -15.70 11.51
C TYR A 22 -7.85 -14.79 12.23
N GLU A 23 -7.37 -13.76 12.89
CA GLU A 23 -8.22 -12.68 13.39
C GLU A 23 -8.13 -11.45 12.50
N THR A 24 -9.29 -10.96 12.07
CA THR A 24 -9.38 -9.61 11.50
C THR A 24 -9.32 -8.63 12.67
N ILE A 25 -8.14 -8.05 12.88
CA ILE A 25 -7.93 -7.23 14.08
C ILE A 25 -8.83 -6.01 14.05
N TRP A 26 -8.95 -5.33 12.92
CA TRP A 26 -9.87 -4.19 12.76
C TRP A 26 -9.81 -3.66 11.31
N ALA A 27 -10.93 -3.16 10.83
CA ALA A 27 -11.08 -2.65 9.46
C ALA A 27 -11.02 -1.11 9.38
N GLN A 28 -10.94 -0.45 10.53
CA GLN A 28 -10.92 1.01 10.64
C GLN A 28 -9.65 1.49 11.34
N PRO A 29 -9.13 2.67 10.98
CA PRO A 29 -8.05 3.30 11.72
C PRO A 29 -8.40 3.52 13.19
N LYS A 30 -7.39 3.40 14.06
CA LYS A 30 -7.52 3.63 15.51
C LYS A 30 -6.80 4.91 15.89
N PRO A 31 -7.51 5.98 16.27
CA PRO A 31 -6.90 7.16 16.86
C PRO A 31 -6.23 6.84 18.19
N GLY A 32 -5.05 7.39 18.41
CA GLY A 32 -4.31 7.23 19.66
C GLY A 32 -4.70 8.25 20.75
N SER A 33 -5.61 9.17 20.45
CA SER A 33 -6.09 10.20 21.37
C SER A 33 -7.57 10.45 21.16
N ASP A 34 -8.30 10.76 22.22
CA ASP A 34 -9.72 11.13 22.17
C ASP A 34 -9.97 12.46 21.44
N ALA A 35 -8.96 13.32 21.37
CA ALA A 35 -9.03 14.59 20.64
C ALA A 35 -8.81 14.43 19.13
N LEU A 36 -8.35 13.27 18.68
CA LEU A 36 -8.16 12.95 17.28
C LEU A 36 -9.35 12.17 16.75
N HIS A 37 -10.14 12.79 15.89
CA HIS A 37 -11.35 12.22 15.33
C HIS A 37 -11.13 11.74 13.91
N LEU A 38 -11.49 10.49 13.64
CA LEU A 38 -11.57 9.95 12.29
C LEU A 38 -12.96 10.27 11.72
N VAL A 39 -13.00 11.12 10.70
CA VAL A 39 -14.25 11.50 10.03
C VAL A 39 -14.62 10.50 8.93
N ARG A 40 -13.63 10.07 8.15
CA ARG A 40 -13.82 9.13 7.04
C ARG A 40 -12.55 8.32 6.80
N TYR A 41 -12.74 7.07 6.44
CA TYR A 41 -11.67 6.19 5.95
C TYR A 41 -12.16 5.40 4.75
N GLU A 42 -11.35 5.34 3.72
CA GLU A 42 -11.62 4.59 2.50
C GLU A 42 -10.31 4.08 1.90
N LYS A 43 -10.30 2.82 1.48
CA LYS A 43 -9.16 2.22 0.78
C LYS A 43 -9.60 1.74 -0.59
N GLN A 44 -9.05 2.33 -1.64
CA GLN A 44 -9.35 1.94 -3.02
C GLN A 44 -8.06 1.82 -3.84
N ARG A 45 -7.94 0.73 -4.58
CA ARG A 45 -6.82 0.49 -5.51
C ARG A 45 -5.43 0.67 -4.88
N GLY A 46 -5.26 0.27 -3.63
CA GLY A 46 -3.99 0.38 -2.92
C GLY A 46 -3.70 1.77 -2.32
N VAL A 47 -4.60 2.73 -2.45
CA VAL A 47 -4.52 4.03 -1.82
C VAL A 47 -5.53 4.10 -0.68
N ALA A 48 -5.06 4.43 0.52
CA ALA A 48 -5.90 4.71 1.66
C ALA A 48 -6.08 6.22 1.81
N CYS A 49 -7.32 6.66 1.94
CA CYS A 49 -7.69 8.04 2.19
C CYS A 49 -8.36 8.14 3.55
N LEU A 50 -7.83 8.98 4.42
CA LEU A 50 -8.43 9.24 5.72
C LEU A 50 -8.64 10.74 5.92
N THR A 51 -9.83 11.10 6.37
CA THR A 51 -10.15 12.46 6.79
C THR A 51 -10.16 12.49 8.31
N VAL A 52 -9.31 13.33 8.87
CA VAL A 52 -9.12 13.43 10.32
C VAL A 52 -9.27 14.86 10.79
N GLN A 53 -9.65 15.01 12.05
CA GLN A 53 -9.68 16.28 12.75
C GLN A 53 -9.03 16.09 14.12
N ASN A 54 -7.94 16.79 14.35
CA ASN A 54 -7.24 16.77 15.63
C ASN A 54 -7.48 18.09 16.38
N GLU A 55 -8.25 18.02 17.43
CA GLU A 55 -8.57 19.18 18.28
C GLU A 55 -7.61 19.34 19.47
N GLY A 56 -6.66 18.42 19.62
CA GLY A 56 -5.71 18.40 20.72
C GLY A 56 -4.27 18.57 20.28
N ALA A 57 -3.37 18.06 21.11
CA ALA A 57 -1.94 18.00 20.82
C ALA A 57 -1.64 16.99 19.69
N GLU A 58 -0.40 16.96 19.24
CA GLU A 58 0.08 15.95 18.30
C GLU A 58 -0.31 14.55 18.77
N ALA A 59 -0.89 13.75 17.87
CA ALA A 59 -1.38 12.42 18.18
C ALA A 59 -1.07 11.45 17.03
N ALA A 60 -1.01 10.17 17.38
CA ALA A 60 -0.81 9.11 16.40
C ALA A 60 -2.16 8.48 15.98
N ILE A 61 -2.24 8.01 14.74
CA ILE A 61 -3.34 7.19 14.25
C ILE A 61 -2.78 5.92 13.62
N SER A 62 -3.26 4.77 14.08
CA SER A 62 -2.86 3.46 13.53
C SER A 62 -3.79 3.05 12.41
N LEU A 63 -3.25 2.68 11.26
CA LEU A 63 -4.01 2.24 10.09
C LEU A 63 -4.11 0.71 10.02
N PRO A 64 -5.19 0.16 9.47
CA PRO A 64 -5.33 -1.28 9.24
C PRO A 64 -4.52 -1.74 8.01
N ILE A 65 -3.26 -1.36 7.93
CA ILE A 65 -2.34 -1.65 6.82
C ILE A 65 -1.00 -2.06 7.40
N PHE A 66 -0.44 -3.18 6.94
CA PHE A 66 0.91 -3.57 7.31
C PHE A 66 1.96 -2.67 6.65
N ASN A 67 2.97 -2.30 7.41
CA ASN A 67 4.08 -1.50 6.91
C ASN A 67 5.17 -2.39 6.33
N TYR A 68 5.11 -2.63 5.04
CA TYR A 68 6.18 -3.34 4.30
C TYR A 68 7.32 -2.42 3.83
N GLY A 69 7.37 -1.19 4.32
CA GLY A 69 8.25 -0.15 3.79
C GLY A 69 7.70 0.50 2.52
N ASN A 70 8.35 1.55 2.05
CA ASN A 70 7.98 2.28 0.83
C ASN A 70 6.54 2.81 0.78
N TYR A 71 5.92 3.04 1.93
CA TYR A 71 4.68 3.79 2.02
C TYR A 71 4.96 5.28 2.17
N TYR A 72 4.12 6.08 1.55
CA TYR A 72 4.14 7.53 1.64
C TYR A 72 2.78 8.04 2.07
N ALA A 73 2.79 9.15 2.80
CA ALA A 73 1.58 9.83 3.22
C ALA A 73 1.72 11.32 2.98
N ALA A 74 0.70 11.91 2.38
CA ALA A 74 0.61 13.36 2.18
C ALA A 74 -0.85 13.80 2.16
N ASP A 75 -1.10 15.05 2.50
CA ASP A 75 -2.42 15.66 2.37
C ASP A 75 -2.69 16.20 0.96
N GLU A 76 -3.85 16.81 0.77
CA GLU A 76 -4.25 17.40 -0.51
C GLU A 76 -3.37 18.57 -0.94
N ASN A 77 -2.65 19.20 -0.01
CA ASN A 77 -1.71 20.28 -0.28
C ASN A 77 -0.29 19.77 -0.56
N GLY A 78 -0.07 18.46 -0.49
CA GLY A 78 1.23 17.84 -0.67
C GLY A 78 2.12 17.86 0.58
N GLN A 79 1.58 18.21 1.75
CA GLN A 79 2.30 18.16 3.00
C GLN A 79 2.56 16.71 3.40
N PRO A 80 3.82 16.29 3.58
CA PRO A 80 4.14 14.93 3.94
C PRO A 80 3.86 14.64 5.42
N PHE A 81 3.50 13.39 5.71
CA PHE A 81 3.32 12.88 7.07
C PHE A 81 4.33 11.76 7.34
N SER A 82 4.85 11.73 8.56
CA SER A 82 5.73 10.65 9.02
C SER A 82 4.95 9.35 9.15
N ILE A 83 5.53 8.29 8.58
CA ILE A 83 5.05 6.92 8.72
C ILE A 83 6.01 6.16 9.61
N THR A 84 5.48 5.50 10.62
CA THR A 84 6.22 4.59 11.50
C THR A 84 5.50 3.26 11.60
N SER A 85 6.20 2.23 12.09
CA SER A 85 5.59 0.95 12.43
C SER A 85 5.13 0.98 13.89
N GLY A 86 3.89 0.60 14.09
CA GLY A 86 3.30 0.44 15.40
C GLY A 86 3.13 -1.02 15.80
N GLU A 87 2.14 -1.30 16.62
CA GLU A 87 1.79 -2.64 17.03
C GLU A 87 1.47 -3.54 15.82
N ASN A 88 2.01 -4.76 15.83
CA ASN A 88 1.88 -5.73 14.73
C ASN A 88 2.34 -5.20 13.36
N GLU A 89 3.39 -4.39 13.34
CA GLU A 89 3.95 -3.79 12.11
C GLU A 89 2.93 -2.99 11.28
N ARG A 90 1.95 -2.42 11.93
CA ARG A 90 0.97 -1.57 11.25
C ARG A 90 1.47 -0.16 11.06
N ILE A 91 1.00 0.48 9.99
CA ILE A 91 1.30 1.88 9.70
C ILE A 91 0.72 2.77 10.78
N VAL A 92 1.56 3.63 11.34
CA VAL A 92 1.18 4.70 12.26
C VAL A 92 1.56 6.04 11.63
N LEU A 93 0.58 6.94 11.57
CA LEU A 93 0.79 8.33 11.14
C LEU A 93 0.80 9.24 12.36
N THR A 94 1.68 10.23 12.34
CA THR A 94 1.69 11.31 13.33
C THR A 94 0.91 12.50 12.79
N ILE A 95 -0.16 12.88 13.48
CA ILE A 95 -1.05 13.98 13.10
C ILE A 95 -0.73 15.19 13.96
N PRO A 96 -0.32 16.32 13.36
CA PRO A 96 -0.01 17.54 14.11
C PRO A 96 -1.20 18.07 14.93
N ALA A 97 -0.89 18.84 15.97
CA ALA A 97 -1.89 19.53 16.76
C ALA A 97 -2.73 20.47 15.87
N GLY A 98 -4.03 20.45 16.05
CA GLY A 98 -4.97 21.31 15.33
C GLY A 98 -5.13 21.00 13.83
N TYR A 99 -4.58 19.89 13.36
CA TYR A 99 -4.71 19.49 11.94
C TYR A 99 -6.13 19.02 11.65
N ALA A 100 -6.68 19.50 10.52
CA ALA A 100 -7.91 18.99 9.94
C ALA A 100 -7.75 18.90 8.43
N GLY A 101 -8.01 17.72 7.85
CA GLY A 101 -7.89 17.51 6.42
C GLY A 101 -7.90 16.04 6.02
N THR A 102 -7.70 15.82 4.74
CA THR A 102 -7.65 14.48 4.14
C THR A 102 -6.22 14.09 3.81
N ILE A 103 -5.78 12.97 4.32
CA ILE A 103 -4.45 12.40 4.13
C ILE A 103 -4.58 11.17 3.23
N ARG A 104 -3.72 11.07 2.23
CA ARG A 104 -3.60 9.88 1.38
C ARG A 104 -2.35 9.10 1.73
N VAL A 105 -2.50 7.79 1.85
CA VAL A 105 -1.41 6.85 2.10
C VAL A 105 -1.36 5.87 0.94
N TRP A 106 -0.19 5.74 0.32
CA TRP A 106 -0.01 4.86 -0.82
C TRP A 106 1.34 4.16 -0.77
N TYR A 107 1.40 3.01 -1.42
CA TYR A 107 2.64 2.27 -1.62
C TYR A 107 3.32 2.78 -2.88
N HIS A 108 4.61 3.07 -2.78
CA HIS A 108 5.45 3.39 -3.94
C HIS A 108 6.36 2.21 -4.24
N ALA A 109 6.15 1.60 -5.40
CA ALA A 109 7.01 0.51 -5.82
C ALA A 109 8.47 0.99 -5.93
N PRO A 110 9.45 0.22 -5.40
CA PRO A 110 10.85 0.59 -5.48
C PRO A 110 11.28 0.80 -6.94
N ASP A 111 12.10 1.81 -7.19
CA ASP A 111 12.55 2.16 -8.55
C ASP A 111 13.28 1.03 -9.27
N TYR A 112 13.92 0.12 -8.52
CA TYR A 112 14.58 -1.04 -9.09
C TYR A 112 13.63 -2.04 -9.77
N TRP A 113 12.33 -2.03 -9.46
CA TRP A 113 11.35 -2.87 -10.15
C TRP A 113 11.21 -2.50 -11.62
N ARG A 114 11.26 -1.21 -11.94
CA ARG A 114 11.27 -0.74 -13.33
C ARG A 114 12.50 -1.23 -14.10
N SER A 115 13.63 -1.33 -13.42
CA SER A 115 14.84 -1.88 -14.01
C SER A 115 14.69 -3.37 -14.35
N PHE A 116 14.06 -4.15 -13.48
CA PHE A 116 13.78 -5.56 -13.76
C PHE A 116 12.78 -5.75 -14.89
N GLU A 117 11.74 -4.92 -14.98
CA GLU A 117 10.80 -4.93 -16.10
C GLU A 117 11.51 -4.64 -17.42
N ALA A 118 12.39 -3.66 -17.45
CA ALA A 118 13.18 -3.32 -18.65
C ALA A 118 14.12 -4.46 -19.06
N ILE A 119 14.79 -5.10 -18.10
CA ILE A 119 15.66 -6.26 -18.37
C ILE A 119 14.83 -7.44 -18.92
N SER A 120 13.68 -7.71 -18.35
CA SER A 120 12.79 -8.78 -18.82
C SER A 120 12.30 -8.53 -20.24
N ALA A 121 11.89 -7.31 -20.55
CA ALA A 121 11.47 -6.92 -21.90
C ALA A 121 12.61 -7.05 -22.91
N ALA A 122 13.81 -6.57 -22.57
CA ALA A 122 15.01 -6.69 -23.42
C ALA A 122 15.37 -8.15 -23.68
N SER A 123 15.30 -9.01 -22.66
CA SER A 123 15.57 -10.45 -22.79
C SER A 123 14.57 -11.14 -23.73
N LEU A 124 13.29 -10.80 -23.62
CA LEU A 124 12.24 -11.34 -24.48
C LEU A 124 12.46 -10.93 -25.95
N LEU A 125 12.76 -9.65 -26.19
CA LEU A 125 13.07 -9.15 -27.53
C LEU A 125 14.33 -9.82 -28.12
N GLY A 126 15.35 -10.06 -27.30
CA GLY A 126 16.55 -10.79 -27.70
C GLY A 126 16.25 -12.23 -28.13
N LEU A 127 15.41 -12.94 -27.38
CA LEU A 127 14.98 -14.30 -27.73
C LEU A 127 14.18 -14.34 -29.03
N ILE A 128 13.27 -13.41 -29.24
CA ILE A 128 12.48 -13.30 -30.45
C ILE A 128 13.41 -13.02 -31.65
N GLY A 129 14.33 -12.06 -31.51
CA GLY A 129 15.30 -11.74 -32.53
C GLY A 129 16.18 -12.95 -32.93
N TYR A 130 16.68 -13.66 -31.91
CA TYR A 130 17.45 -14.88 -32.12
C TYR A 130 16.64 -15.96 -32.86
N ALA A 131 15.40 -16.20 -32.47
CA ALA A 131 14.54 -17.18 -33.10
C ALA A 131 14.26 -16.82 -34.57
N VAL A 132 14.04 -15.56 -34.89
CA VAL A 132 13.84 -15.09 -36.28
C VAL A 132 15.11 -15.30 -37.12
N LEU A 133 16.26 -14.94 -36.62
CA LEU A 133 17.54 -15.12 -37.30
C LEU A 133 17.86 -16.60 -37.52
N ALA A 134 17.61 -17.44 -36.51
CA ALA A 134 17.82 -18.89 -36.66
C ALA A 134 16.89 -19.51 -37.72
N ARG A 135 15.64 -19.06 -37.77
CA ARG A 135 14.69 -19.50 -38.84
C ARG A 135 15.14 -19.05 -40.23
N ARG A 136 15.65 -17.82 -40.36
CA ARG A 136 16.17 -17.29 -41.64
C ARG A 136 17.37 -18.10 -42.10
N LYS A 137 18.33 -18.40 -41.26
CA LYS A 137 19.50 -19.23 -41.57
C LYS A 137 19.11 -20.64 -42.03
N ARG A 138 18.13 -21.26 -41.33
CA ARG A 138 17.65 -22.60 -41.73
C ARG A 138 16.98 -22.58 -43.10
N ARG A 139 16.19 -21.55 -43.44
CA ARG A 139 15.58 -21.38 -44.73
C ARG A 139 16.62 -21.14 -45.82
N ALA A 140 17.63 -20.33 -45.59
CA ALA A 140 18.73 -20.10 -46.52
C ALA A 140 19.53 -21.37 -46.78
N ALA A 141 19.77 -22.21 -45.76
CA ALA A 141 20.47 -23.51 -45.93
C ALA A 141 19.62 -24.56 -46.68
N ALA A 142 18.27 -24.45 -46.63
CA ALA A 142 17.36 -25.37 -47.34
C ALA A 142 17.16 -25.02 -48.82
N THR A 143 17.65 -23.87 -49.29
CA THR A 143 17.47 -23.38 -50.68
C THR A 143 18.67 -23.67 -51.56
N VAL A 144 19.68 -24.38 -51.05
CA VAL A 144 20.88 -24.80 -51.81
C VAL A 144 20.67 -26.20 -52.40
#